data_df8a0e8d20259af1498a2b4b2e300ba5
#
_entry.id   df8a0e8d20259af1498a2b4b2e300ba5
#
_cell.length_a   1.000
_cell.length_b   1.000
_cell.length_c   1.000
_cell.angle_alpha   90.00
_cell.angle_beta   90.00
_cell.angle_gamma   90.00
#
_symmetry.space_group_name_H-M   'P 1'
#
loop_
_entity.id
_entity.type
_entity.pdbx_description
1 polymer ?
#
loop_
_entity_poly.entity_id
_entity_poly.type
_entity_poly.pdbx_seq_one_letter_code
_entity_poly.pdbx_strand_id
1 'polypeptide(L)'
;MRGKEVVEKFTWSLNAYLAWYIVLLFIFALLYFINENGFKGLSGFSDAVYFSVVTATTLGFGDISPSYWVTKLLVSTQVLSSVLLVGLFLNSLSFAQSERIRSNENRLDQERKEGMRDGLDRHISLLVEALKTSNYLIWDKHAIHCAPLINYKDYMLQLGLNLKKEGYIIDQLRIKILLECSDQMYDSFVALLPVAADISPGYLMRWSSIVSNVRNLRNQYRDSIRREPFNGEWPATSSISLQLEEILNSALFLSEPLDGSAYA
;
A
#
# COMPACT_ATOMS: atom_id res chain seq x y z
N MET A 1 -8.05 -6.91 10.26
CA MET A 1 -8.73 -8.03 10.96
C MET A 1 -9.70 -8.82 10.08
N ARG A 2 -10.52 -8.19 9.23
CA ARG A 2 -11.46 -8.89 8.32
C ARG A 2 -10.85 -9.94 7.37
N GLY A 3 -9.63 -9.74 6.88
CA GLY A 3 -8.99 -10.66 5.93
C GLY A 3 -8.61 -12.01 6.51
N LYS A 4 -8.22 -12.09 7.79
CA LYS A 4 -7.88 -13.36 8.45
C LYS A 4 -9.08 -14.27 8.66
N GLU A 5 -10.23 -13.73 9.05
CA GLU A 5 -11.48 -14.51 9.24
C GLU A 5 -12.01 -15.10 7.92
N VAL A 6 -11.87 -14.38 6.80
CA VAL A 6 -12.29 -14.86 5.48
C VAL A 6 -11.39 -15.99 5.01
N VAL A 7 -10.07 -15.88 5.19
CA VAL A 7 -9.09 -16.92 4.83
C VAL A 7 -9.28 -18.17 5.68
N GLU A 8 -9.55 -18.02 6.98
CA GLU A 8 -9.76 -19.15 7.89
C GLU A 8 -11.08 -19.91 7.60
N LYS A 9 -12.16 -19.21 7.30
CA LYS A 9 -13.43 -19.82 6.82
C LYS A 9 -13.26 -20.55 5.49
N PHE A 10 -12.34 -20.08 4.64
CA PHE A 10 -12.17 -20.60 3.31
C PHE A 10 -11.24 -21.83 3.26
N THR A 11 -10.22 -21.90 4.10
CA THR A 11 -9.39 -23.11 4.24
C THR A 11 -10.17 -24.29 4.79
N TRP A 12 -11.16 -24.04 5.65
CA TRP A 12 -12.12 -25.06 6.09
C TRP A 12 -12.94 -25.60 4.92
N SER A 13 -13.28 -24.77 3.95
CA SER A 13 -14.07 -25.20 2.80
C SER A 13 -13.32 -26.17 1.88
N LEU A 14 -12.02 -26.03 1.70
CA LEU A 14 -11.23 -26.88 0.78
C LEU A 14 -11.17 -28.34 1.26
N ASN A 15 -10.83 -28.53 2.53
CA ASN A 15 -10.83 -29.85 3.15
C ASN A 15 -12.26 -30.44 3.26
N ALA A 16 -13.27 -29.58 3.45
CA ALA A 16 -14.64 -30.00 3.47
C ALA A 16 -15.13 -30.53 2.10
N TYR A 17 -14.79 -29.87 0.99
CA TYR A 17 -15.13 -30.38 -0.36
C TYR A 17 -14.51 -31.75 -0.64
N LEU A 18 -13.25 -31.95 -0.24
CA LEU A 18 -12.58 -33.25 -0.39
C LEU A 18 -13.28 -34.32 0.48
N ALA A 19 -13.58 -34.01 1.72
CA ALA A 19 -14.30 -34.91 2.61
C ALA A 19 -15.70 -35.26 2.06
N TRP A 20 -16.46 -34.26 1.60
CA TRP A 20 -17.76 -34.49 0.99
C TRP A 20 -17.68 -35.33 -0.28
N TYR A 21 -16.63 -35.17 -1.10
CA TYR A 21 -16.41 -36.01 -2.28
C TYR A 21 -16.20 -37.46 -1.91
N ILE A 22 -15.38 -37.75 -0.88
CA ILE A 22 -15.16 -39.09 -0.37
C ILE A 22 -16.47 -39.70 0.22
N VAL A 23 -17.20 -38.93 0.99
CA VAL A 23 -18.50 -39.33 1.53
C VAL A 23 -19.48 -39.67 0.41
N LEU A 24 -19.53 -38.85 -0.63
CA LEU A 24 -20.38 -39.11 -1.80
C LEU A 24 -20.06 -40.44 -2.46
N LEU A 25 -18.78 -40.75 -2.67
CA LEU A 25 -18.31 -42.02 -3.25
C LEU A 25 -18.82 -43.22 -2.43
N PHE A 26 -18.74 -43.17 -1.09
CA PHE A 26 -19.21 -44.24 -0.21
C PHE A 26 -20.73 -44.36 -0.18
N ILE A 27 -21.42 -43.22 -0.21
CA ILE A 27 -22.92 -43.26 -0.25
C ILE A 27 -23.38 -43.94 -1.54
N PHE A 28 -22.82 -43.58 -2.69
CA PHE A 28 -23.22 -44.20 -3.96
C PHE A 28 -22.75 -45.66 -4.07
N ALA A 29 -21.56 -45.99 -3.55
CA ALA A 29 -21.13 -47.41 -3.45
C ALA A 29 -22.13 -48.26 -2.64
N LEU A 30 -22.63 -47.75 -1.51
CA LEU A 30 -23.62 -48.42 -0.71
C LEU A 30 -24.95 -48.55 -1.47
N LEU A 31 -25.41 -47.51 -2.16
CA LEU A 31 -26.62 -47.54 -2.98
C LEU A 31 -26.52 -48.55 -4.13
N TYR A 32 -25.33 -48.67 -4.77
CA TYR A 32 -25.10 -49.66 -5.81
C TYR A 32 -25.11 -51.08 -5.26
N PHE A 33 -24.45 -51.29 -4.11
CA PHE A 33 -24.47 -52.59 -3.44
C PHE A 33 -25.87 -53.03 -3.09
N ILE A 34 -26.71 -52.17 -2.54
CA ILE A 34 -28.12 -52.49 -2.21
C ILE A 34 -28.92 -52.85 -3.48
N ASN A 35 -28.59 -52.26 -4.62
CA ASN A 35 -29.27 -52.47 -5.89
C ASN A 35 -28.44 -53.33 -6.87
N GLU A 36 -27.59 -54.25 -6.39
CA GLU A 36 -26.68 -55.04 -7.22
C GLU A 36 -27.36 -55.78 -8.38
N ASN A 37 -28.57 -56.28 -8.15
CA ASN A 37 -29.40 -56.94 -9.19
C ASN A 37 -29.74 -56.04 -10.38
N GLY A 38 -29.60 -54.73 -10.23
CA GLY A 38 -29.87 -53.72 -11.25
C GLY A 38 -28.69 -53.45 -12.14
N PHE A 39 -27.55 -54.07 -11.94
CA PHE A 39 -26.31 -53.89 -12.70
C PHE A 39 -25.88 -55.19 -13.36
N LYS A 40 -25.22 -55.08 -14.51
CA LYS A 40 -24.50 -56.18 -15.12
C LYS A 40 -23.02 -56.09 -14.70
N GLY A 41 -22.44 -57.23 -14.25
CA GLY A 41 -21.04 -57.31 -13.87
C GLY A 41 -20.71 -56.82 -12.45
N LEU A 42 -21.70 -56.45 -11.64
CA LEU A 42 -21.48 -56.06 -10.26
C LEU A 42 -21.75 -57.26 -9.35
N SER A 43 -20.75 -57.68 -8.54
CA SER A 43 -20.82 -58.77 -7.60
C SER A 43 -20.14 -58.39 -6.28
N GLY A 44 -20.92 -57.84 -5.35
CA GLY A 44 -20.44 -57.50 -4.02
C GLY A 44 -20.02 -56.07 -3.79
N PHE A 45 -19.70 -55.75 -2.54
CA PHE A 45 -19.38 -54.40 -2.12
C PHE A 45 -18.09 -53.80 -2.72
N SER A 46 -17.11 -54.64 -2.95
CA SER A 46 -15.82 -54.22 -3.58
C SER A 46 -16.06 -53.66 -4.99
N ASP A 47 -16.87 -54.39 -5.79
CA ASP A 47 -17.19 -53.92 -7.15
C ASP A 47 -18.08 -52.66 -7.14
N ALA A 48 -18.94 -52.50 -6.14
CA ALA A 48 -19.74 -51.28 -5.96
C ALA A 48 -18.88 -50.07 -5.63
N VAL A 49 -17.84 -50.21 -4.79
CA VAL A 49 -16.85 -49.14 -4.50
C VAL A 49 -16.08 -48.80 -5.75
N TYR A 50 -15.54 -49.82 -6.43
CA TYR A 50 -14.81 -49.67 -7.69
C TYR A 50 -15.65 -48.89 -8.73
N PHE A 51 -16.88 -49.35 -8.95
CA PHE A 51 -17.81 -48.72 -9.90
C PHE A 51 -18.15 -47.27 -9.52
N SER A 52 -18.35 -46.98 -8.23
CA SER A 52 -18.56 -45.62 -7.74
C SER A 52 -17.37 -44.71 -8.05
N VAL A 53 -16.13 -45.15 -7.84
CA VAL A 53 -14.92 -44.39 -8.14
C VAL A 53 -14.79 -44.18 -9.66
N VAL A 54 -14.94 -45.22 -10.45
CA VAL A 54 -14.83 -45.17 -11.93
C VAL A 54 -15.88 -44.24 -12.53
N THR A 55 -17.10 -44.25 -11.98
CA THR A 55 -18.19 -43.38 -12.40
C THR A 55 -17.95 -41.93 -12.01
N ALA A 56 -17.56 -41.68 -10.77
CA ALA A 56 -17.28 -40.32 -10.27
C ALA A 56 -16.10 -39.65 -10.95
N THR A 57 -15.09 -40.45 -11.32
CA THR A 57 -13.92 -39.97 -12.09
C THR A 57 -14.16 -39.89 -13.60
N THR A 58 -15.35 -40.23 -14.05
CA THR A 58 -15.77 -40.24 -15.48
C THR A 58 -14.94 -41.16 -16.39
N LEU A 59 -14.27 -42.18 -15.83
CA LEU A 59 -13.47 -43.16 -16.58
C LEU A 59 -14.36 -44.09 -17.39
N GLY A 60 -15.41 -44.66 -16.79
CA GLY A 60 -16.44 -45.43 -17.46
C GLY A 60 -15.95 -46.61 -18.30
N PHE A 61 -15.19 -47.58 -17.74
CA PHE A 61 -14.64 -48.74 -18.47
C PHE A 61 -15.70 -49.62 -19.13
N GLY A 62 -16.96 -49.56 -18.65
CA GLY A 62 -18.09 -50.31 -19.24
C GLY A 62 -18.16 -51.80 -18.84
N ASP A 63 -17.30 -52.24 -17.96
CA ASP A 63 -17.29 -53.59 -17.36
C ASP A 63 -18.47 -53.80 -16.43
N ILE A 64 -18.88 -52.75 -15.70
CA ILE A 64 -20.12 -52.69 -14.89
C ILE A 64 -21.04 -51.68 -15.55
N SER A 65 -22.31 -52.06 -15.75
CA SER A 65 -23.29 -51.17 -16.41
C SER A 65 -24.70 -51.30 -15.80
N PRO A 66 -25.45 -50.18 -15.65
CA PRO A 66 -26.80 -50.17 -15.14
C PRO A 66 -27.80 -50.75 -16.16
N SER A 67 -28.64 -51.68 -15.71
CA SER A 67 -29.61 -52.37 -16.59
C SER A 67 -30.98 -51.74 -16.54
N TYR A 68 -31.43 -51.28 -15.33
CA TYR A 68 -32.77 -50.75 -15.11
C TYR A 68 -32.80 -49.22 -15.11
N TRP A 69 -33.95 -48.63 -15.37
CA TRP A 69 -34.08 -47.19 -15.41
C TRP A 69 -33.71 -46.50 -14.05
N VAL A 70 -34.03 -47.14 -12.90
CA VAL A 70 -33.69 -46.64 -11.58
C VAL A 70 -32.15 -46.55 -11.41
N THR A 71 -31.43 -47.62 -11.75
CA THR A 71 -29.97 -47.66 -11.64
C THR A 71 -29.33 -46.69 -12.63
N LYS A 72 -29.90 -46.48 -13.81
CA LYS A 72 -29.43 -45.43 -14.76
C LYS A 72 -29.59 -44.05 -14.19
N LEU A 73 -30.73 -43.73 -13.55
CA LEU A 73 -30.92 -42.43 -12.89
C LEU A 73 -29.94 -42.24 -11.73
N LEU A 74 -29.68 -43.30 -10.97
CA LEU A 74 -28.80 -43.30 -9.81
C LEU A 74 -27.33 -42.98 -10.26
N VAL A 75 -26.88 -43.62 -11.33
CA VAL A 75 -25.57 -43.36 -11.95
C VAL A 75 -25.48 -41.93 -12.50
N SER A 76 -26.53 -41.48 -13.21
CA SER A 76 -26.57 -40.11 -13.76
C SER A 76 -26.48 -39.05 -12.65
N THR A 77 -27.21 -39.28 -11.53
CA THR A 77 -27.17 -38.39 -10.35
C THR A 77 -25.79 -38.34 -9.73
N GLN A 78 -25.10 -39.49 -9.63
CA GLN A 78 -23.75 -39.54 -9.12
C GLN A 78 -22.77 -38.73 -10.03
N VAL A 79 -22.84 -38.95 -11.32
CA VAL A 79 -21.97 -38.20 -12.30
C VAL A 79 -22.16 -36.71 -12.15
N LEU A 80 -23.43 -36.23 -12.19
CA LEU A 80 -23.74 -34.81 -12.05
C LEU A 80 -23.23 -34.24 -10.71
N SER A 81 -23.48 -34.96 -9.60
CA SER A 81 -23.03 -34.52 -8.27
C SER A 81 -21.49 -34.50 -8.17
N SER A 82 -20.81 -35.47 -8.75
CA SER A 82 -19.35 -35.55 -8.75
C SER A 82 -18.72 -34.41 -9.54
N VAL A 83 -19.22 -34.13 -10.76
CA VAL A 83 -18.74 -33.03 -11.59
C VAL A 83 -18.99 -31.67 -10.90
N LEU A 84 -20.16 -31.50 -10.30
CA LEU A 84 -20.48 -30.28 -9.53
C LEU A 84 -19.52 -30.07 -8.36
N LEU A 85 -19.26 -31.09 -7.56
CA LEU A 85 -18.35 -31.02 -6.42
C LEU A 85 -16.89 -30.73 -6.86
N VAL A 86 -16.41 -31.38 -7.91
CA VAL A 86 -15.09 -31.09 -8.49
C VAL A 86 -15.02 -29.66 -9.00
N GLY A 87 -16.07 -29.17 -9.68
CA GLY A 87 -16.15 -27.77 -10.14
C GLY A 87 -16.09 -26.76 -8.99
N LEU A 88 -16.84 -27.01 -7.91
CA LEU A 88 -16.82 -26.17 -6.71
C LEU A 88 -15.46 -26.22 -6.01
N PHE A 89 -14.82 -27.39 -5.93
CA PHE A 89 -13.48 -27.55 -5.38
C PHE A 89 -12.44 -26.73 -6.17
N LEU A 90 -12.43 -26.84 -7.51
CA LEU A 90 -11.51 -26.10 -8.37
C LEU A 90 -11.75 -24.58 -8.27
N ASN A 91 -13.01 -24.15 -8.24
CA ASN A 91 -13.34 -22.73 -8.04
C ASN A 91 -12.83 -22.23 -6.68
N SER A 92 -13.00 -23.02 -5.64
CA SER A 92 -12.49 -22.73 -4.30
C SER A 92 -10.96 -22.62 -4.27
N LEU A 93 -10.25 -23.51 -4.96
CA LEU A 93 -8.80 -23.49 -5.09
C LEU A 93 -8.31 -22.23 -5.84
N SER A 94 -8.94 -21.90 -6.97
CA SER A 94 -8.64 -20.69 -7.74
C SER A 94 -8.82 -19.41 -6.92
N PHE A 95 -9.90 -19.33 -6.14
CA PHE A 95 -10.13 -18.19 -5.26
C PHE A 95 -9.03 -18.06 -4.19
N ALA A 96 -8.65 -19.16 -3.55
CA ALA A 96 -7.60 -19.15 -2.53
C ALA A 96 -6.24 -18.70 -3.10
N GLN A 97 -5.92 -19.12 -4.33
CA GLN A 97 -4.70 -18.67 -5.02
C GLN A 97 -4.76 -17.17 -5.35
N SER A 98 -5.88 -16.70 -5.89
CA SER A 98 -6.07 -15.29 -6.24
C SER A 98 -5.94 -14.38 -5.03
N GLU A 99 -6.48 -14.78 -3.87
CA GLU A 99 -6.36 -14.00 -2.64
C GLU A 99 -4.92 -13.93 -2.11
N ARG A 100 -4.16 -15.03 -2.23
CA ARG A 100 -2.73 -15.05 -1.87
C ARG A 100 -1.89 -14.13 -2.77
N ILE A 101 -2.15 -14.14 -4.08
CA ILE A 101 -1.46 -13.27 -5.04
C ILE A 101 -1.77 -11.82 -4.70
N ARG A 102 -3.05 -11.47 -4.54
CA ARG A 102 -3.49 -10.12 -4.22
C ARG A 102 -2.93 -9.60 -2.89
N SER A 103 -2.88 -10.43 -1.85
CA SER A 103 -2.31 -10.03 -0.56
C SER A 103 -0.81 -9.79 -0.65
N ASN A 104 -0.09 -10.58 -1.47
CA ASN A 104 1.34 -10.39 -1.69
C ASN A 104 1.64 -9.12 -2.52
N GLU A 105 0.84 -8.87 -3.57
CA GLU A 105 0.94 -7.64 -4.37
C GLU A 105 0.70 -6.39 -3.51
N ASN A 106 -0.35 -6.40 -2.68
CA ASN A 106 -0.64 -5.30 -1.76
C ASN A 106 0.50 -5.04 -0.77
N ARG A 107 1.13 -6.11 -0.26
CA ARG A 107 2.29 -5.99 0.65
C ARG A 107 3.48 -5.35 -0.06
N LEU A 108 3.82 -5.82 -1.26
CA LEU A 108 4.92 -5.27 -2.07
C LEU A 108 4.67 -3.80 -2.46
N ASP A 109 3.42 -3.44 -2.78
CA ASP A 109 3.06 -2.05 -3.07
C ASP A 109 3.20 -1.15 -1.83
N GLN A 110 2.82 -1.64 -0.65
CA GLN A 110 3.05 -0.91 0.60
C GLN A 110 4.54 -0.74 0.92
N GLU A 111 5.34 -1.80 0.83
CA GLU A 111 6.79 -1.72 1.04
C GLU A 111 7.46 -0.74 0.06
N ARG A 112 7.01 -0.72 -1.19
CA ARG A 112 7.46 0.25 -2.20
C ARG A 112 7.12 1.68 -1.82
N LYS A 113 5.87 1.93 -1.40
CA LYS A 113 5.41 3.28 -0.98
C LYS A 113 6.13 3.78 0.27
N GLU A 114 6.39 2.90 1.23
CA GLU A 114 7.18 3.23 2.42
C GLU A 114 8.62 3.63 2.03
N GLY A 115 9.28 2.86 1.15
CA GLY A 115 10.61 3.21 0.66
C GLY A 115 10.66 4.55 -0.11
N MET A 116 9.63 4.85 -0.91
CA MET A 116 9.49 6.15 -1.57
C MET A 116 9.31 7.28 -0.57
N ARG A 117 8.49 7.08 0.45
CA ARG A 117 8.26 8.03 1.53
C ARG A 117 9.55 8.36 2.27
N ASP A 118 10.30 7.33 2.68
CA ASP A 118 11.60 7.51 3.36
C ASP A 118 12.58 8.32 2.51
N GLY A 119 12.56 8.14 1.18
CA GLY A 119 13.34 8.94 0.25
C GLY A 119 12.93 10.42 0.25
N LEU A 120 11.63 10.72 0.25
CA LEU A 120 11.10 12.09 0.32
C LEU A 120 11.39 12.74 1.68
N ASP A 121 11.23 12.01 2.77
CA ASP A 121 11.49 12.49 4.13
C ASP A 121 12.97 12.88 4.33
N ARG A 122 13.90 12.16 3.70
CA ARG A 122 15.32 12.53 3.68
C ARG A 122 15.54 13.86 2.96
N HIS A 123 14.87 14.11 1.83
CA HIS A 123 14.98 15.38 1.12
C HIS A 123 14.41 16.54 1.91
N ILE A 124 13.28 16.34 2.61
CA ILE A 124 12.72 17.32 3.54
C ILE A 124 13.71 17.58 4.69
N SER A 125 14.31 16.54 5.24
CA SER A 125 15.30 16.66 6.32
C SER A 125 16.50 17.48 5.87
N LEU A 126 17.00 17.29 4.63
CA LEU A 126 18.08 18.08 4.08
C LEU A 126 17.71 19.56 3.91
N LEU A 127 16.46 19.86 3.45
CA LEU A 127 15.97 21.21 3.39
C LEU A 127 15.92 21.86 4.78
N VAL A 128 15.35 21.16 5.75
CA VAL A 128 15.26 21.62 7.14
C VAL A 128 16.65 21.83 7.75
N GLU A 129 17.59 20.94 7.47
CA GLU A 129 18.99 21.06 7.91
C GLU A 129 19.67 22.30 7.27
N ALA A 130 19.46 22.53 5.97
CA ALA A 130 19.97 23.72 5.28
C ALA A 130 19.35 25.01 5.87
N LEU A 131 18.04 24.98 6.17
CA LEU A 131 17.36 26.08 6.86
C LEU A 131 17.90 26.30 8.28
N LYS A 132 18.22 25.23 9.02
CA LYS A 132 18.86 25.30 10.35
C LYS A 132 20.27 25.85 10.24
N THR A 133 21.06 25.38 9.28
CA THR A 133 22.46 25.81 9.10
C THR A 133 22.56 27.27 8.69
N SER A 134 21.70 27.72 7.79
CA SER A 134 21.60 29.16 7.46
C SER A 134 21.22 29.99 8.68
N ASN A 135 20.52 29.37 9.62
CA ASN A 135 20.09 29.93 10.88
C ASN A 135 21.10 29.76 12.01
N TYR A 136 22.02 28.79 11.92
CA TYR A 136 23.07 28.53 12.92
C TYR A 136 24.02 29.71 13.13
N LEU A 137 24.25 30.49 12.09
CA LEU A 137 24.97 31.78 12.19
C LEU A 137 24.22 32.77 13.09
N ILE A 138 23.00 32.44 13.51
CA ILE A 138 22.03 33.28 14.23
C ILE A 138 21.82 32.87 15.67
N TRP A 139 21.97 31.56 15.98
CA TRP A 139 21.55 30.99 17.26
C TRP A 139 22.70 30.88 18.25
N ASP A 140 22.42 31.34 19.46
CA ASP A 140 23.27 31.15 20.62
C ASP A 140 23.62 29.68 20.80
N LYS A 141 24.88 29.37 21.07
CA LYS A 141 25.49 28.03 21.11
C LYS A 141 24.78 27.01 22.02
N HIS A 142 23.84 27.43 22.85
CA HIS A 142 23.17 26.57 23.83
C HIS A 142 21.82 25.92 23.38
N ALA A 143 21.18 26.40 22.31
CA ALA A 143 19.86 25.92 21.89
C ALA A 143 19.88 24.71 20.96
N ILE A 144 21.05 24.30 20.47
CA ILE A 144 21.19 23.41 19.29
C ILE A 144 21.16 21.92 19.62
N HIS A 145 21.43 21.55 20.87
CA HIS A 145 21.71 20.14 21.22
C HIS A 145 20.49 19.25 21.49
N CYS A 146 19.29 19.78 21.65
CA CYS A 146 18.20 18.97 22.21
C CYS A 146 16.79 19.20 21.63
N ALA A 147 16.60 19.68 20.42
CA ALA A 147 15.24 19.72 19.86
C ALA A 147 14.98 18.50 18.95
N PRO A 148 14.20 17.53 19.41
CA PRO A 148 13.62 16.56 18.49
C PRO A 148 12.75 17.30 17.47
N LEU A 149 12.60 16.72 16.27
CA LEU A 149 11.83 17.19 15.12
C LEU A 149 10.38 17.69 15.41
N ILE A 150 9.95 17.57 16.66
CA ILE A 150 8.56 17.72 17.13
C ILE A 150 8.15 19.19 17.39
N ASN A 151 9.07 20.16 17.42
CA ASN A 151 8.74 21.54 17.80
C ASN A 151 9.08 22.61 16.75
N TYR A 152 8.85 22.31 15.47
CA TYR A 152 9.09 23.25 14.37
C TYR A 152 8.28 24.55 14.51
N LYS A 153 7.07 24.47 15.04
CA LYS A 153 6.20 25.66 15.20
C LYS A 153 6.78 26.68 16.19
N ASP A 154 7.29 26.20 17.31
CA ASP A 154 7.95 27.08 18.30
C ASP A 154 9.30 27.60 17.79
N TYR A 155 10.01 26.76 17.03
CA TYR A 155 11.25 27.14 16.35
C TYR A 155 11.04 28.28 15.35
N MET A 156 10.00 28.22 14.55
CA MET A 156 9.66 29.25 13.55
C MET A 156 9.12 30.53 14.16
N LEU A 157 8.36 30.40 15.26
CA LEU A 157 7.90 31.57 16.00
C LEU A 157 9.07 32.33 16.61
N GLN A 158 10.04 31.61 17.18
CA GLN A 158 11.27 32.19 17.72
C GLN A 158 12.15 32.77 16.61
N LEU A 159 12.24 32.11 15.44
CA LEU A 159 12.93 32.65 14.27
C LEU A 159 12.35 34.01 13.85
N GLY A 160 11.03 34.08 13.71
CA GLY A 160 10.33 35.33 13.36
C GLY A 160 10.52 36.45 14.41
N LEU A 161 10.59 36.09 15.69
CA LEU A 161 10.84 37.02 16.78
C LEU A 161 12.29 37.49 16.86
N ASN A 162 13.25 36.61 16.60
CA ASN A 162 14.68 36.95 16.61
C ASN A 162 15.10 37.79 15.40
N LEU A 163 14.52 37.52 14.23
CA LEU A 163 14.70 38.36 13.02
C LEU A 163 14.25 39.81 13.22
N LYS A 164 13.40 40.08 14.23
CA LYS A 164 12.97 41.44 14.58
C LYS A 164 13.88 42.14 15.61
N LYS A 165 14.77 41.41 16.30
CA LYS A 165 15.53 41.92 17.43
C LYS A 165 16.97 42.29 17.15
N GLU A 166 17.59 41.76 16.11
CA GLU A 166 19.03 41.92 15.85
C GLU A 166 19.36 42.80 14.63
N GLY A 167 20.51 43.43 14.67
CA GLY A 167 20.93 44.45 13.71
C GLY A 167 21.01 44.01 12.27
N TYR A 168 20.77 44.95 11.41
CA TYR A 168 20.48 44.90 9.96
C TYR A 168 21.44 44.03 9.09
N ILE A 169 22.71 43.90 9.42
CA ILE A 169 23.72 43.25 8.55
C ILE A 169 23.72 41.73 8.66
N ILE A 170 23.53 41.20 9.85
CA ILE A 170 23.51 39.74 10.10
C ILE A 170 22.24 39.13 9.50
N ASP A 171 21.10 39.80 9.62
CA ASP A 171 19.82 39.36 9.08
C ASP A 171 19.83 39.28 7.55
N GLN A 172 20.50 40.20 6.89
CA GLN A 172 20.62 40.19 5.44
C GLN A 172 21.46 39.02 4.91
N LEU A 173 22.59 38.69 5.57
CA LEU A 173 23.39 37.54 5.23
C LEU A 173 22.60 36.21 5.38
N ARG A 174 21.79 36.14 6.38
CA ARG A 174 20.91 35.01 6.70
C ARG A 174 19.85 34.80 5.62
N ILE A 175 19.15 35.85 5.27
CA ILE A 175 18.14 35.83 4.18
C ILE A 175 18.82 35.40 2.87
N LYS A 176 20.00 35.92 2.57
CA LYS A 176 20.77 35.50 1.40
C LYS A 176 21.02 34.01 1.38
N ILE A 177 21.57 33.44 2.46
CA ILE A 177 21.90 31.99 2.54
C ILE A 177 20.63 31.14 2.41
N LEU A 178 19.53 31.53 3.03
CA LEU A 178 18.25 30.84 2.93
C LEU A 178 17.74 30.81 1.49
N LEU A 179 17.74 31.95 0.84
CA LEU A 179 17.27 32.10 -0.54
C LEU A 179 18.18 31.35 -1.53
N GLU A 180 19.50 31.39 -1.32
CA GLU A 180 20.47 30.64 -2.10
C GLU A 180 20.30 29.12 -1.97
N CYS A 181 20.11 28.62 -0.76
CA CYS A 181 19.76 27.20 -0.54
C CYS A 181 18.47 26.81 -1.27
N SER A 182 17.45 27.66 -1.24
CA SER A 182 16.19 27.43 -1.95
C SER A 182 16.39 27.37 -3.48
N ASP A 183 17.27 28.18 -4.04
CA ASP A 183 17.61 28.12 -5.48
C ASP A 183 18.34 26.81 -5.83
N GLN A 184 19.29 26.37 -5.01
CA GLN A 184 20.05 25.15 -5.22
C GLN A 184 19.18 23.88 -5.11
N MET A 185 18.25 23.85 -4.20
CA MET A 185 17.43 22.66 -3.92
C MET A 185 16.19 22.55 -4.80
N TYR A 186 15.74 23.63 -5.44
CA TYR A 186 14.47 23.68 -6.17
C TYR A 186 14.32 22.57 -7.21
N ASP A 187 15.33 22.36 -8.03
CA ASP A 187 15.25 21.39 -9.14
C ASP A 187 15.14 19.94 -8.61
N SER A 188 15.77 19.62 -7.46
CA SER A 188 15.63 18.34 -6.77
C SER A 188 14.20 18.12 -6.26
N PHE A 189 13.58 19.14 -5.69
CA PHE A 189 12.20 19.06 -5.22
C PHE A 189 11.21 18.87 -6.36
N VAL A 190 11.41 19.54 -7.49
CA VAL A 190 10.60 19.36 -8.72
C VAL A 190 10.73 17.95 -9.27
N ALA A 191 11.96 17.40 -9.31
CA ALA A 191 12.21 16.05 -9.80
C ALA A 191 11.51 14.94 -8.99
N LEU A 192 11.16 15.21 -7.72
CA LEU A 192 10.49 14.27 -6.85
C LEU A 192 8.95 14.33 -6.90
N LEU A 193 8.34 15.25 -7.65
CA LEU A 193 6.89 15.33 -7.84
C LEU A 193 6.26 14.01 -8.32
N PRO A 194 6.82 13.30 -9.31
CA PRO A 194 6.27 12.00 -9.73
C PRO A 194 6.29 10.96 -8.61
N VAL A 195 7.35 10.95 -7.79
CA VAL A 195 7.46 10.03 -6.64
C VAL A 195 6.38 10.31 -5.61
N ALA A 196 6.11 11.58 -5.32
CA ALA A 196 5.04 11.99 -4.42
C ALA A 196 3.65 11.60 -4.96
N ALA A 197 3.44 11.67 -6.28
CA ALA A 197 2.20 11.26 -6.94
C ALA A 197 1.96 9.74 -6.82
N ASP A 198 3.00 8.93 -6.91
CA ASP A 198 2.94 7.47 -6.78
C ASP A 198 2.56 7.00 -5.36
N ILE A 199 2.85 7.80 -4.34
CA ILE A 199 2.49 7.49 -2.95
C ILE A 199 0.98 7.69 -2.74
N SER A 200 0.50 8.92 -2.92
CA SER A 200 -0.92 9.25 -2.84
C SER A 200 -1.22 10.67 -3.34
N PRO A 201 -2.50 10.96 -3.72
CA PRO A 201 -2.91 12.32 -4.09
C PRO A 201 -2.67 13.37 -2.98
N GLY A 202 -2.89 12.99 -1.72
CA GLY A 202 -2.64 13.87 -0.57
C GLY A 202 -1.16 14.21 -0.41
N TYR A 203 -0.28 13.24 -0.64
CA TYR A 203 1.17 13.42 -0.64
C TYR A 203 1.61 14.37 -1.76
N LEU A 204 1.09 14.18 -2.98
CA LEU A 204 1.34 15.07 -4.12
C LEU A 204 0.92 16.52 -3.83
N MET A 205 -0.26 16.72 -3.25
CA MET A 205 -0.73 18.07 -2.91
C MET A 205 0.19 18.77 -1.92
N ARG A 206 0.63 18.10 -0.87
CA ARG A 206 1.55 18.66 0.12
C ARG A 206 2.94 18.90 -0.45
N TRP A 207 3.44 17.96 -1.25
CA TRP A 207 4.73 18.11 -1.93
C TRP A 207 4.71 19.28 -2.92
N SER A 208 3.65 19.45 -3.69
CA SER A 208 3.48 20.57 -4.60
C SER A 208 3.40 21.92 -3.89
N SER A 209 2.82 21.98 -2.68
CA SER A 209 2.86 23.16 -1.83
C SER A 209 4.29 23.53 -1.43
N ILE A 210 5.09 22.54 -1.00
CA ILE A 210 6.53 22.77 -0.69
C ILE A 210 7.25 23.30 -1.92
N VAL A 211 7.10 22.65 -3.08
CA VAL A 211 7.73 23.07 -4.34
C VAL A 211 7.34 24.50 -4.72
N SER A 212 6.06 24.86 -4.55
CA SER A 212 5.57 26.20 -4.85
C SER A 212 6.21 27.26 -3.95
N ASN A 213 6.33 26.99 -2.66
CA ASN A 213 6.92 27.93 -1.70
C ASN A 213 8.44 28.06 -1.91
N VAL A 214 9.14 26.93 -2.18
CA VAL A 214 10.56 26.96 -2.55
C VAL A 214 10.78 27.72 -3.86
N ARG A 215 9.88 27.60 -4.85
CA ARG A 215 9.91 28.42 -6.08
C ARG A 215 9.80 29.92 -5.77
N ASN A 216 8.90 30.30 -4.88
CA ASN A 216 8.72 31.71 -4.50
C ASN A 216 9.99 32.26 -3.84
N LEU A 217 10.63 31.52 -2.95
CA LEU A 217 11.91 31.88 -2.35
C LEU A 217 13.02 32.01 -3.41
N ARG A 218 13.10 31.04 -4.34
CA ARG A 218 14.02 31.09 -5.48
C ARG A 218 13.85 32.34 -6.33
N ASN A 219 12.61 32.68 -6.65
CA ASN A 219 12.31 33.88 -7.46
C ASN A 219 12.75 35.16 -6.74
N GLN A 220 12.48 35.25 -5.44
CA GLN A 220 12.94 36.38 -4.61
C GLN A 220 14.47 36.51 -4.62
N TYR A 221 15.21 35.39 -4.55
CA TYR A 221 16.66 35.37 -4.68
C TYR A 221 17.13 35.91 -6.03
N ARG A 222 16.59 35.39 -7.12
CA ARG A 222 16.97 35.77 -8.50
C ARG A 222 16.64 37.21 -8.82
N ASP A 223 15.49 37.70 -8.36
CA ASP A 223 15.07 39.08 -8.53
C ASP A 223 15.97 40.03 -7.74
N SER A 224 16.39 39.64 -6.54
CA SER A 224 17.32 40.45 -5.73
C SER A 224 18.71 40.54 -6.33
N ILE A 225 19.23 39.45 -6.92
CA ILE A 225 20.56 39.45 -7.58
C ILE A 225 20.52 40.22 -8.89
N ARG A 226 19.43 40.22 -9.64
CA ARG A 226 19.28 40.88 -10.94
C ARG A 226 19.18 42.41 -10.83
N ARG A 227 18.94 42.97 -9.66
CA ARG A 227 18.92 44.42 -9.44
C ARG A 227 20.35 44.93 -9.46
N GLU A 228 20.75 45.63 -10.53
CA GLU A 228 22.04 46.27 -10.63
C GLU A 228 21.89 47.80 -10.55
N PRO A 229 22.63 48.51 -9.67
CA PRO A 229 23.53 47.91 -8.67
C PRO A 229 22.73 47.29 -7.51
N PHE A 230 23.16 46.13 -6.99
CA PHE A 230 22.57 45.52 -5.81
C PHE A 230 22.68 46.50 -4.61
N ASN A 231 21.56 47.01 -4.14
CA ASN A 231 21.52 48.02 -3.08
C ASN A 231 21.63 47.42 -1.65
N GLY A 232 21.90 46.12 -1.56
CA GLY A 232 22.01 45.41 -0.25
C GLY A 232 20.68 45.10 0.42
N GLU A 233 19.56 45.43 -0.19
CA GLU A 233 18.22 45.13 0.38
C GLU A 233 17.67 43.77 -0.12
N TRP A 234 17.43 42.87 0.81
CA TRP A 234 16.74 41.61 0.56
C TRP A 234 15.22 41.76 0.77
N PRO A 235 14.41 40.83 0.23
CA PRO A 235 12.96 40.87 0.39
C PRO A 235 12.52 40.97 1.85
N ALA A 236 11.33 41.53 2.07
CA ALA A 236 10.76 41.69 3.39
C ALA A 236 10.65 40.35 4.16
N THR A 237 11.15 40.33 5.37
CA THR A 237 11.16 39.11 6.24
C THR A 237 9.77 38.52 6.47
N SER A 238 8.70 39.34 6.41
CA SER A 238 7.31 38.88 6.57
C SER A 238 6.85 37.94 5.44
N SER A 239 7.29 38.19 4.19
CA SER A 239 6.95 37.31 3.08
C SER A 239 7.71 35.97 3.15
N ILE A 240 8.97 36.02 3.57
CA ILE A 240 9.81 34.81 3.72
C ILE A 240 9.32 33.94 4.88
N SER A 241 8.95 34.55 6.02
CA SER A 241 8.44 33.80 7.18
C SER A 241 7.15 33.03 6.86
N LEU A 242 6.23 33.64 6.11
CA LEU A 242 5.00 32.97 5.69
C LEU A 242 5.28 31.74 4.81
N GLN A 243 6.19 31.86 3.85
CA GLN A 243 6.56 30.74 2.95
C GLN A 243 7.26 29.62 3.71
N LEU A 244 8.09 29.93 4.69
CA LEU A 244 8.74 28.95 5.54
C LEU A 244 7.73 28.22 6.45
N GLU A 245 6.77 28.93 7.01
CA GLU A 245 5.69 28.34 7.80
C GLU A 245 4.88 27.34 6.98
N GLU A 246 4.52 27.68 5.76
CA GLU A 246 3.82 26.78 4.83
C GLU A 246 4.66 25.55 4.45
N ILE A 247 5.96 25.71 4.19
CA ILE A 247 6.86 24.58 3.92
C ILE A 247 6.89 23.63 5.11
N LEU A 248 7.02 24.16 6.33
CA LEU A 248 7.12 23.35 7.54
C LEU A 248 5.81 22.67 7.91
N ASN A 249 4.67 23.35 7.76
CA ASN A 249 3.36 22.73 7.96
C ASN A 249 3.14 21.57 6.97
N SER A 250 3.56 21.73 5.73
CA SER A 250 3.49 20.68 4.73
C SER A 250 4.45 19.52 5.05
N ALA A 251 5.66 19.82 5.51
CA ALA A 251 6.65 18.82 5.92
C ALA A 251 6.20 18.01 7.15
N LEU A 252 5.61 18.67 8.13
CA LEU A 252 5.04 17.99 9.32
C LEU A 252 3.93 17.02 8.94
N PHE A 253 3.02 17.44 8.06
CA PHE A 253 1.96 16.55 7.57
C PHE A 253 2.52 15.32 6.85
N LEU A 254 3.60 15.48 6.07
CA LEU A 254 4.23 14.38 5.34
C LEU A 254 4.98 13.41 6.28
N SER A 255 5.42 13.86 7.45
CA SER A 255 6.11 13.02 8.45
C SER A 255 5.16 12.19 9.31
N GLU A 256 3.84 12.48 9.29
CA GLU A 256 2.85 11.67 10.01
C GLU A 256 2.69 10.28 9.37
N PRO A 257 2.55 9.21 10.18
CA PRO A 257 2.30 7.87 9.64
C PRO A 257 1.00 7.87 8.83
N LEU A 258 1.00 7.15 7.70
CA LEU A 258 -0.19 6.93 6.87
C LEU A 258 -1.18 6.03 7.63
N ASP A 259 -1.89 6.59 8.60
CA ASP A 259 -3.04 5.91 9.18
C ASP A 259 -4.12 5.80 8.11
N GLY A 260 -4.53 4.56 7.81
CA GLY A 260 -5.51 4.25 6.74
C GLY A 260 -6.91 4.85 6.95
N SER A 261 -7.07 5.77 7.90
CA SER A 261 -8.32 6.47 8.23
C SER A 261 -8.49 7.83 7.55
N ALA A 262 -7.45 8.38 6.91
CA ALA A 262 -7.50 9.72 6.31
C ALA A 262 -8.01 9.72 4.84
N TYR A 263 -8.37 8.55 4.29
CA TYR A 263 -8.79 8.40 2.89
C TYR A 263 -10.14 7.66 2.74
N ALA A 264 -11.05 7.76 3.74
CA ALA A 264 -12.43 7.30 3.60
C ALA A 264 -13.32 8.42 3.07
#